data_2a86976a6561ea16b0928591130ba1a4
#
_entry.id   2a86976a6561ea16b0928591130ba1a4
#
_cell.length_a   1.000
_cell.length_b   1.000
_cell.length_c   1.000
_cell.angle_alpha   90.00
_cell.angle_beta   90.00
_cell.angle_gamma   90.00
#
_symmetry.space_group_name_H-M   'P 1'
#
loop_
_entity.id
_entity.type
_entity.pdbx_description
1 polymer ?
#
loop_
_entity_poly.entity_id
_entity_poly.type
_entity_poly.pdbx_seq_one_letter_code
_entity_poly.pdbx_strand_id
1 'polypeptide(L)'
;MSKLTTLLRYFSTPTRYRSRDSITKLQDKAVLKHIRFVRKNSKFYAKLWSGYRDDQWREFPIIDKSQMMDNLQDLITVDLDINEAKKLALEAESSRDFSSKIGPYTIGFSSGTSGFRGMHIVSEAEQAAWAGFMLARGLGSSIFSKKRIGLVLRANSNTYESVGSKRINFLFYDLIKPLDELHQSILNDDLDMLICPPSVLSYFVDMNSQLRVERMVSVAEVLEATDRKKIESHFGITLHQFYSSTEGEIGATCEYGKLHLNEGIMVVQKEWIDQDKGWYHPIITDFRRKTQPIIRYKLNDILVAAEEPCPCGDAREVIDSVMGRSDDMFHLTKHDGTTELVVPDLIRRAIMQMSNEITDYIAIQKSVNHVEIQLKPDNIESLSMIGFDNLCQSKGIQSPQIDVKPYTHIPSTTKLRRIYRDFK
;
A
#
# COMPACT_ATOMS: atom_id res chain seq x y z
N MET A 1 17.83 -15.90 16.55
CA MET A 1 18.29 -15.54 15.18
C MET A 1 17.60 -14.28 14.62
N SER A 2 16.32 -14.03 14.91
CA SER A 2 15.58 -12.87 14.36
C SER A 2 16.16 -11.49 14.64
N LYS A 3 16.54 -11.19 15.90
CA LYS A 3 17.10 -9.88 16.29
C LYS A 3 18.42 -9.53 15.60
N LEU A 4 19.31 -10.52 15.43
CA LEU A 4 20.58 -10.32 14.71
C LEU A 4 20.32 -10.03 13.23
N THR A 5 19.41 -10.75 12.59
CA THR A 5 19.01 -10.53 11.19
C THR A 5 18.43 -9.12 11.02
N THR A 6 17.57 -8.67 11.93
CA THR A 6 17.00 -7.32 11.93
C THR A 6 18.08 -6.24 12.00
N LEU A 7 19.01 -6.37 12.95
CA LEU A 7 20.13 -5.42 13.11
C LEU A 7 21.05 -5.41 11.89
N LEU A 8 21.44 -6.58 11.40
CA LEU A 8 22.26 -6.70 10.19
C LEU A 8 21.58 -6.03 8.99
N ARG A 9 20.26 -6.23 8.86
CA ARG A 9 19.49 -5.62 7.78
C ARG A 9 19.38 -4.11 7.94
N TYR A 10 19.14 -3.63 9.16
CA TYR A 10 19.10 -2.20 9.44
C TYR A 10 20.39 -1.51 8.99
N PHE A 11 21.54 -2.00 9.45
CA PHE A 11 22.85 -1.41 9.14
C PHE A 11 23.28 -1.62 7.68
N SER A 12 22.84 -2.69 7.02
CA SER A 12 23.15 -2.96 5.61
C SER A 12 22.22 -2.26 4.62
N THR A 13 21.17 -1.59 5.09
CA THR A 13 20.25 -0.84 4.25
C THR A 13 20.81 0.57 4.05
N PRO A 14 21.22 0.95 2.82
CA PRO A 14 21.71 2.29 2.57
C PRO A 14 20.63 3.33 2.83
N THR A 15 20.97 4.42 3.47
CA THR A 15 20.04 5.56 3.65
C THR A 15 19.70 6.20 2.31
N ARG A 16 20.70 6.28 1.40
CA ARG A 16 20.57 6.83 0.04
C ARG A 16 21.42 6.03 -0.96
N TYR A 17 21.00 6.02 -2.20
CA TYR A 17 21.76 5.49 -3.35
C TYR A 17 22.34 6.65 -4.15
N ARG A 18 23.63 6.57 -4.51
CA ARG A 18 24.34 7.67 -5.17
C ARG A 18 24.10 7.78 -6.67
N SER A 19 23.72 6.68 -7.32
CA SER A 19 23.52 6.66 -8.78
C SER A 19 22.57 5.53 -9.20
N ARG A 20 21.88 5.73 -10.32
CA ARG A 20 21.05 4.69 -10.97
C ARG A 20 21.86 3.45 -11.34
N ASP A 21 23.09 3.64 -11.84
CA ASP A 21 23.99 2.55 -12.20
C ASP A 21 24.28 1.62 -10.99
N SER A 22 24.50 2.20 -9.81
CA SER A 22 24.73 1.40 -8.60
C SER A 22 23.49 0.58 -8.19
N ILE A 23 22.28 1.12 -8.37
CA ILE A 23 21.02 0.42 -8.12
C ILE A 23 20.86 -0.72 -9.12
N THR A 24 21.04 -0.44 -10.43
CA THR A 24 20.89 -1.43 -11.49
C THR A 24 21.83 -2.61 -11.31
N LYS A 25 23.13 -2.36 -11.02
CA LYS A 25 24.11 -3.42 -10.75
C LYS A 25 23.74 -4.28 -9.54
N LEU A 26 23.23 -3.64 -8.47
CA LEU A 26 22.75 -4.36 -7.30
C LEU A 26 21.56 -5.26 -7.65
N GLN A 27 20.58 -4.70 -8.36
CA GLN A 27 19.36 -5.39 -8.77
C GLN A 27 19.67 -6.57 -9.67
N ASP A 28 20.47 -6.40 -10.74
CA ASP A 28 20.81 -7.47 -11.69
C ASP A 28 21.46 -8.66 -10.98
N LYS A 29 22.43 -8.39 -10.12
CA LYS A 29 23.09 -9.44 -9.34
C LYS A 29 22.14 -10.16 -8.38
N ALA A 30 21.29 -9.39 -7.68
CA ALA A 30 20.39 -9.94 -6.68
C ALA A 30 19.25 -10.75 -7.34
N VAL A 31 18.65 -10.22 -8.40
CA VAL A 31 17.57 -10.87 -9.15
C VAL A 31 18.05 -12.17 -9.79
N LEU A 32 19.19 -12.19 -10.48
CA LEU A 32 19.71 -13.41 -11.09
C LEU A 32 19.96 -14.52 -10.05
N LYS A 33 20.49 -14.15 -8.87
CA LYS A 33 20.66 -15.11 -7.77
C LYS A 33 19.31 -15.62 -7.27
N HIS A 34 18.32 -14.74 -7.17
CA HIS A 34 16.97 -15.08 -6.71
C HIS A 34 16.25 -15.99 -7.71
N ILE A 35 16.30 -15.68 -9.00
CA ILE A 35 15.70 -16.49 -10.07
C ILE A 35 16.25 -17.92 -10.08
N ARG A 36 17.58 -18.09 -9.98
CA ARG A 36 18.19 -19.43 -9.90
C ARG A 36 17.67 -20.22 -8.70
N PHE A 37 17.51 -19.55 -7.56
CA PHE A 37 16.92 -20.17 -6.36
C PHE A 37 15.47 -20.57 -6.60
N VAL A 38 14.65 -19.65 -7.13
CA VAL A 38 13.21 -19.88 -7.35
C VAL A 38 12.97 -20.97 -8.40
N ARG A 39 13.69 -20.94 -9.53
CA ARG A 39 13.59 -21.97 -10.56
C ARG A 39 13.87 -23.39 -10.02
N LYS A 40 14.79 -23.51 -9.05
CA LYS A 40 15.12 -24.79 -8.42
C LYS A 40 14.05 -25.25 -7.44
N ASN A 41 13.35 -24.35 -6.75
CA ASN A 41 12.56 -24.66 -5.57
C ASN A 41 11.04 -24.43 -5.75
N SER A 42 10.60 -23.76 -6.82
CA SER A 42 9.20 -23.55 -7.16
C SER A 42 8.83 -24.30 -8.42
N LYS A 43 7.90 -25.25 -8.33
CA LYS A 43 7.43 -26.01 -9.49
C LYS A 43 6.70 -25.12 -10.49
N PHE A 44 5.90 -24.18 -10.00
CA PHE A 44 5.17 -23.23 -10.83
C PHE A 44 6.12 -22.39 -11.68
N TYR A 45 7.10 -21.70 -11.06
CA TYR A 45 8.01 -20.85 -11.80
C TYR A 45 8.98 -21.64 -12.70
N ALA A 46 9.41 -22.83 -12.28
CA ALA A 46 10.23 -23.69 -13.14
C ALA A 46 9.51 -24.07 -14.45
N LYS A 47 8.21 -24.38 -14.37
CA LYS A 47 7.36 -24.65 -15.53
C LYS A 47 7.10 -23.42 -16.36
N LEU A 48 6.74 -22.30 -15.72
CA LEU A 48 6.40 -21.03 -16.37
C LEU A 48 7.57 -20.47 -17.19
N TRP A 49 8.81 -20.67 -16.71
CA TRP A 49 10.02 -20.16 -17.34
C TRP A 49 10.81 -21.19 -18.17
N SER A 50 10.20 -22.34 -18.51
CA SER A 50 10.90 -23.44 -19.18
C SER A 50 11.54 -23.04 -20.52
N GLY A 51 10.98 -22.04 -21.23
CA GLY A 51 11.50 -21.53 -22.49
C GLY A 51 12.47 -20.35 -22.37
N TYR A 52 12.80 -19.91 -21.16
CA TYR A 52 13.60 -18.70 -20.95
C TYR A 52 14.90 -19.00 -20.20
N ARG A 53 15.98 -18.29 -20.57
CA ARG A 53 17.23 -18.26 -19.81
C ARG A 53 17.08 -17.29 -18.62
N ASP A 54 17.84 -17.51 -17.54
CA ASP A 54 17.78 -16.69 -16.32
C ASP A 54 18.09 -15.20 -16.56
N ASP A 55 18.97 -14.89 -17.52
CA ASP A 55 19.34 -13.52 -17.86
C ASP A 55 18.25 -12.76 -18.64
N GLN A 56 17.26 -13.47 -19.18
CA GLN A 56 16.07 -12.92 -19.84
C GLN A 56 14.92 -12.62 -18.85
N TRP A 57 15.19 -12.59 -17.57
CA TRP A 57 14.15 -12.48 -16.54
C TRP A 57 13.20 -11.26 -16.69
N ARG A 58 13.65 -10.21 -17.37
CA ARG A 58 12.80 -9.03 -17.65
C ARG A 58 11.69 -9.32 -18.66
N GLU A 59 11.82 -10.39 -19.41
CA GLU A 59 10.89 -10.87 -20.43
C GLU A 59 10.00 -12.02 -19.94
N PHE A 60 10.26 -12.56 -18.73
CA PHE A 60 9.44 -13.64 -18.19
C PHE A 60 7.95 -13.27 -18.18
N PRO A 61 7.04 -14.23 -18.30
CA PRO A 61 5.61 -13.95 -18.20
C PRO A 61 5.28 -13.17 -16.94
N ILE A 62 4.42 -12.18 -17.09
CA ILE A 62 3.85 -11.42 -15.97
C ILE A 62 2.79 -12.29 -15.32
N ILE A 63 2.77 -12.29 -14.00
CA ILE A 63 1.71 -12.94 -13.22
C ILE A 63 0.93 -11.90 -12.42
N ASP A 64 -0.30 -12.25 -12.07
CA ASP A 64 -1.18 -11.46 -11.24
C ASP A 64 -1.63 -12.23 -9.98
N LYS A 65 -2.52 -11.63 -9.22
CA LYS A 65 -3.06 -12.21 -7.99
C LYS A 65 -3.83 -13.51 -8.22
N SER A 66 -4.60 -13.60 -9.29
CA SER A 66 -5.37 -14.82 -9.61
C SER A 66 -4.43 -15.96 -9.91
N GLN A 67 -3.50 -15.75 -10.85
CA GLN A 67 -2.51 -16.76 -11.22
C GLN A 67 -1.67 -17.23 -10.03
N MET A 68 -1.27 -16.28 -9.13
CA MET A 68 -0.53 -16.62 -7.93
C MET A 68 -1.36 -17.50 -6.97
N MET A 69 -2.62 -17.14 -6.72
CA MET A 69 -3.47 -17.86 -5.77
C MET A 69 -3.91 -19.22 -6.30
N ASP A 70 -4.21 -19.32 -7.60
CA ASP A 70 -4.62 -20.55 -8.26
C ASP A 70 -3.49 -21.60 -8.28
N ASN A 71 -2.23 -21.15 -8.20
CA ASN A 71 -1.06 -22.00 -8.25
C ASN A 71 -0.23 -21.98 -6.95
N LEU A 72 -0.77 -21.50 -5.84
CA LEU A 72 0.00 -21.17 -4.64
C LEU A 72 0.80 -22.36 -4.08
N GLN A 73 0.23 -23.59 -4.09
CA GLN A 73 0.91 -24.81 -3.62
C GLN A 73 2.21 -25.10 -4.41
N ASP A 74 2.20 -24.91 -5.72
CA ASP A 74 3.35 -25.15 -6.59
C ASP A 74 4.26 -23.91 -6.70
N LEU A 75 3.75 -22.74 -6.32
CA LEU A 75 4.47 -21.46 -6.37
C LEU A 75 5.43 -21.29 -5.19
N ILE A 76 5.01 -21.66 -3.98
CA ILE A 76 5.87 -21.57 -2.79
C ILE A 76 7.10 -22.46 -2.93
N THR A 77 8.18 -22.07 -2.25
CA THR A 77 9.47 -22.79 -2.28
C THR A 77 9.70 -23.68 -1.08
N VAL A 78 8.69 -23.84 -0.25
CA VAL A 78 8.75 -24.56 1.04
C VAL A 78 7.69 -25.66 1.08
N ASP A 79 7.95 -26.68 1.85
CA ASP A 79 6.99 -27.76 2.08
C ASP A 79 5.97 -27.32 3.14
N LEU A 80 4.81 -26.89 2.67
CA LEU A 80 3.69 -26.40 3.46
C LEU A 80 2.38 -26.77 2.79
N ASP A 81 1.44 -27.37 3.53
CA ASP A 81 0.09 -27.60 3.04
C ASP A 81 -0.72 -26.29 3.02
N ILE A 82 -1.11 -25.85 1.83
CA ILE A 82 -1.85 -24.60 1.64
C ILE A 82 -3.26 -24.67 2.24
N ASN A 83 -3.89 -25.85 2.34
CA ASN A 83 -5.20 -25.99 2.96
C ASN A 83 -5.11 -25.83 4.48
N GLU A 84 -4.09 -26.41 5.11
CA GLU A 84 -3.80 -26.21 6.53
C GLU A 84 -3.46 -24.73 6.80
N ALA A 85 -2.62 -24.13 5.98
CA ALA A 85 -2.26 -22.72 6.07
C ALA A 85 -3.50 -21.80 5.97
N LYS A 86 -4.41 -22.10 5.05
CA LYS A 86 -5.67 -21.36 4.87
C LYS A 86 -6.58 -21.46 6.09
N LYS A 87 -6.71 -22.67 6.66
CA LYS A 87 -7.49 -22.89 7.88
C LYS A 87 -6.94 -22.07 9.04
N LEU A 88 -5.63 -22.14 9.28
CA LEU A 88 -4.97 -21.37 10.34
C LEU A 88 -5.17 -19.86 10.18
N ALA A 89 -5.05 -19.33 8.97
CA ALA A 89 -5.25 -17.90 8.71
C ALA A 89 -6.70 -17.47 8.98
N LEU A 90 -7.70 -18.30 8.67
CA LEU A 90 -9.10 -18.03 9.00
C LEU A 90 -9.35 -18.06 10.51
N GLU A 91 -8.76 -19.02 11.22
CA GLU A 91 -8.84 -19.12 12.69
C GLU A 91 -8.19 -17.90 13.36
N ALA A 92 -7.03 -17.46 12.89
CA ALA A 92 -6.35 -16.26 13.40
C ALA A 92 -7.19 -14.99 13.24
N GLU A 93 -7.90 -14.83 12.14
CA GLU A 93 -8.80 -13.69 11.94
C GLU A 93 -10.03 -13.73 12.83
N SER A 94 -10.64 -14.91 13.01
CA SER A 94 -11.85 -15.06 13.83
C SER A 94 -11.55 -14.91 15.31
N SER A 95 -10.43 -15.44 15.79
CA SER A 95 -10.01 -15.37 17.20
C SER A 95 -9.28 -14.06 17.55
N ARG A 96 -8.85 -13.29 16.55
CA ARG A 96 -7.93 -12.13 16.68
C ARG A 96 -6.57 -12.49 17.29
N ASP A 97 -6.24 -13.78 17.36
CA ASP A 97 -4.93 -14.26 17.74
C ASP A 97 -4.05 -14.50 16.50
N PHE A 98 -3.22 -13.53 16.18
CA PHE A 98 -2.28 -13.59 15.06
C PHE A 98 -0.93 -14.22 15.45
N SER A 99 -0.83 -14.86 16.62
CA SER A 99 0.39 -15.52 17.08
C SER A 99 0.64 -16.87 16.44
N SER A 100 -0.39 -17.50 15.90
CA SER A 100 -0.35 -18.83 15.31
C SER A 100 0.55 -18.91 14.07
N LYS A 101 1.34 -19.99 13.97
CA LYS A 101 2.30 -20.27 12.89
C LYS A 101 2.29 -21.71 12.50
N ILE A 102 2.71 -22.04 11.29
CA ILE A 102 3.05 -23.39 10.87
C ILE A 102 4.58 -23.47 10.77
N GLY A 103 5.22 -24.14 11.73
CA GLY A 103 6.67 -24.14 11.83
C GLY A 103 7.25 -22.72 11.91
N PRO A 104 8.19 -22.33 11.04
CA PRO A 104 8.78 -20.98 11.04
C PRO A 104 7.98 -19.98 10.18
N TYR A 105 6.78 -20.33 9.70
CA TYR A 105 6.02 -19.51 8.75
C TYR A 105 4.82 -18.85 9.40
N THR A 106 4.69 -17.54 9.20
CA THR A 106 3.48 -16.76 9.49
C THR A 106 2.62 -16.71 8.24
N ILE A 107 1.33 -16.93 8.43
CA ILE A 107 0.34 -16.95 7.35
C ILE A 107 -0.71 -15.88 7.65
N GLY A 108 -1.20 -15.21 6.61
CA GLY A 108 -2.29 -14.26 6.74
C GLY A 108 -2.98 -13.98 5.41
N PHE A 109 -4.12 -13.31 5.49
CA PHE A 109 -4.84 -12.86 4.31
C PHE A 109 -4.64 -11.36 4.06
N SER A 110 -4.72 -10.97 2.79
CA SER A 110 -4.87 -9.56 2.42
C SER A 110 -6.23 -9.04 2.86
N SER A 111 -6.36 -7.72 3.04
CA SER A 111 -7.62 -7.07 3.43
C SER A 111 -8.79 -7.31 2.46
N GLY A 112 -8.53 -7.80 1.25
CA GLY A 112 -9.53 -8.27 0.30
C GLY A 112 -10.54 -7.23 -0.16
N THR A 113 -10.15 -5.98 -0.31
CA THR A 113 -11.02 -4.87 -0.73
C THR A 113 -11.67 -5.06 -2.11
N SER A 114 -11.14 -5.96 -2.94
CA SER A 114 -11.66 -6.30 -4.27
C SER A 114 -12.47 -7.61 -4.33
N GLY A 115 -12.85 -8.16 -3.16
CA GLY A 115 -13.61 -9.42 -3.09
C GLY A 115 -12.77 -10.70 -3.23
N PHE A 116 -11.57 -10.63 -3.80
CA PHE A 116 -10.64 -11.74 -3.91
C PHE A 116 -9.44 -11.55 -2.96
N ARG A 117 -9.37 -12.39 -1.93
CA ARG A 117 -8.35 -12.28 -0.89
C ARG A 117 -7.09 -13.06 -1.27
N GLY A 118 -5.94 -12.39 -1.23
CA GLY A 118 -4.65 -13.06 -1.36
C GLY A 118 -4.20 -13.62 -0.02
N MET A 119 -3.59 -14.80 -0.02
CA MET A 119 -2.88 -15.34 1.13
C MET A 119 -1.40 -15.02 1.00
N HIS A 120 -0.77 -14.67 2.11
CA HIS A 120 0.68 -14.46 2.18
C HIS A 120 1.32 -15.39 3.19
N ILE A 121 2.49 -15.88 2.83
CA ILE A 121 3.29 -16.80 3.63
C ILE A 121 4.70 -16.22 3.74
N VAL A 122 5.16 -16.00 4.96
CA VAL A 122 6.45 -15.34 5.23
C VAL A 122 7.19 -16.08 6.33
N SER A 123 8.46 -16.41 6.11
CA SER A 123 9.30 -17.00 7.13
C SER A 123 9.75 -15.99 8.19
N GLU A 124 10.09 -16.45 9.39
CA GLU A 124 10.64 -15.61 10.47
C GLU A 124 11.91 -14.85 10.03
N ALA A 125 12.74 -15.45 9.16
CA ALA A 125 13.93 -14.80 8.63
C ALA A 125 13.59 -13.65 7.68
N GLU A 126 12.56 -13.80 6.84
CA GLU A 126 12.05 -12.75 5.95
C GLU A 126 11.40 -11.63 6.75
N GLN A 127 10.60 -11.96 7.77
CA GLN A 127 10.01 -10.96 8.67
C GLN A 127 11.08 -10.13 9.37
N ALA A 128 12.11 -10.78 9.93
CA ALA A 128 13.21 -10.09 10.59
C ALA A 128 14.00 -9.19 9.62
N ALA A 129 14.22 -9.64 8.39
CA ALA A 129 14.88 -8.85 7.37
C ALA A 129 14.02 -7.65 6.93
N TRP A 130 12.72 -7.86 6.76
CA TRP A 130 11.75 -6.82 6.45
C TRP A 130 11.70 -5.77 7.56
N ALA A 131 11.59 -6.19 8.80
CA ALA A 131 11.55 -5.30 9.95
C ALA A 131 12.81 -4.43 10.07
N GLY A 132 14.00 -5.01 9.87
CA GLY A 132 15.24 -4.24 9.84
C GLY A 132 15.29 -3.21 8.72
N PHE A 133 14.75 -3.55 7.56
CA PHE A 133 14.60 -2.62 6.43
C PHE A 133 13.64 -1.47 6.76
N MET A 134 12.46 -1.79 7.32
CA MET A 134 11.45 -0.78 7.68
C MET A 134 11.96 0.17 8.77
N LEU A 135 12.66 -0.36 9.78
CA LEU A 135 13.32 0.48 10.79
C LEU A 135 14.35 1.43 10.16
N ALA A 136 15.16 0.95 9.22
CA ALA A 136 16.15 1.79 8.54
C ALA A 136 15.50 2.92 7.70
N ARG A 137 14.30 2.70 7.17
CA ARG A 137 13.57 3.68 6.37
C ARG A 137 12.65 4.58 7.21
N GLY A 138 12.09 4.04 8.29
CA GLY A 138 11.02 4.68 9.05
C GLY A 138 11.47 5.47 10.27
N LEU A 139 12.49 5.02 10.99
CA LEU A 139 12.83 5.64 12.27
C LEU A 139 13.24 7.11 12.16
N GLY A 140 13.92 7.52 11.08
CA GLY A 140 14.43 8.89 10.93
C GLY A 140 15.50 9.29 11.95
N SER A 141 15.82 8.39 12.89
CA SER A 141 16.78 8.58 13.98
C SER A 141 17.56 7.29 14.24
N SER A 142 18.55 7.33 15.13
CA SER A 142 19.35 6.16 15.47
C SER A 142 18.52 5.06 16.13
N ILE A 143 18.71 3.80 15.70
CA ILE A 143 18.16 2.60 16.35
C ILE A 143 18.60 2.44 17.83
N PHE A 144 19.62 3.17 18.24
CA PHE A 144 20.11 3.17 19.62
C PHE A 144 19.34 4.11 20.54
N SER A 145 18.54 5.03 20.01
CA SER A 145 17.62 5.87 20.78
C SER A 145 16.45 5.03 21.29
N LYS A 146 15.95 5.34 22.49
CA LYS A 146 14.69 4.76 22.98
C LYS A 146 13.56 5.35 22.16
N LYS A 147 12.67 4.49 21.68
CA LYS A 147 11.49 4.90 20.88
C LYS A 147 10.27 4.07 21.25
N ARG A 148 9.16 4.76 21.46
CA ARG A 148 7.82 4.19 21.60
C ARG A 148 7.08 4.43 20.29
N ILE A 149 6.76 3.36 19.59
CA ILE A 149 6.15 3.40 18.24
C ILE A 149 4.74 2.84 18.32
N GLY A 150 3.75 3.69 18.10
CA GLY A 150 2.35 3.29 17.99
C GLY A 150 2.02 2.77 16.60
N LEU A 151 1.32 1.64 16.54
CA LEU A 151 0.86 0.99 15.31
C LEU A 151 -0.67 0.90 15.35
N VAL A 152 -1.36 1.71 14.58
CA VAL A 152 -2.84 1.69 14.45
C VAL A 152 -3.20 0.88 13.22
N LEU A 153 -3.59 -0.38 13.40
CA LEU A 153 -3.90 -1.31 12.31
C LEU A 153 -5.10 -2.20 12.66
N ARG A 154 -5.76 -2.79 11.64
CA ARG A 154 -6.88 -3.74 11.82
C ARG A 154 -6.46 -5.15 12.19
N ALA A 155 -5.22 -5.50 11.98
CA ALA A 155 -4.66 -6.80 12.33
C ALA A 155 -3.28 -6.59 12.94
N ASN A 156 -3.04 -7.22 14.07
CA ASN A 156 -1.69 -7.30 14.62
C ASN A 156 -0.85 -8.20 13.73
N SER A 157 0.41 -7.89 13.63
CA SER A 157 1.39 -8.78 13.02
C SER A 157 2.47 -9.01 14.05
N ASN A 158 2.71 -10.27 14.40
CA ASN A 158 3.81 -10.68 15.26
C ASN A 158 5.18 -10.20 14.77
N THR A 159 5.22 -9.69 13.54
CA THR A 159 6.42 -9.10 12.94
C THR A 159 6.93 -7.92 13.77
N TYR A 160 6.06 -7.07 14.27
CA TYR A 160 6.43 -5.90 15.06
C TYR A 160 6.86 -6.27 16.48
N GLU A 161 6.16 -7.18 17.13
CA GLU A 161 6.52 -7.66 18.48
C GLU A 161 7.86 -8.38 18.49
N SER A 162 8.16 -9.18 17.45
CA SER A 162 9.41 -9.90 17.32
C SER A 162 10.65 -8.99 17.18
N VAL A 163 10.44 -7.74 16.75
CA VAL A 163 11.48 -6.73 16.54
C VAL A 163 11.67 -5.85 17.77
N GLY A 164 10.72 -5.82 18.67
CA GLY A 164 10.77 -5.09 19.93
C GLY A 164 12.06 -5.39 20.72
N SER A 165 12.68 -4.37 21.26
CA SER A 165 13.89 -4.44 22.07
C SER A 165 13.69 -3.61 23.34
N LYS A 166 14.66 -3.65 24.27
CA LYS A 166 14.66 -2.75 25.42
C LYS A 166 14.67 -1.26 25.04
N ARG A 167 14.98 -0.94 23.77
CA ARG A 167 15.06 0.43 23.24
C ARG A 167 13.93 0.79 22.29
N ILE A 168 13.42 -0.17 21.52
CA ILE A 168 12.31 0.06 20.60
C ILE A 168 11.11 -0.73 21.12
N ASN A 169 10.08 -0.01 21.55
CA ASN A 169 8.84 -0.57 22.05
C ASN A 169 7.73 -0.28 21.04
N PHE A 170 7.08 -1.35 20.52
CA PHE A 170 5.92 -1.25 19.67
C PHE A 170 4.67 -1.41 20.50
N LEU A 171 3.74 -0.47 20.36
CA LEU A 171 2.42 -0.48 20.98
C LEU A 171 1.38 -0.64 19.87
N PHE A 172 0.64 -1.74 19.91
CA PHE A 172 -0.42 -2.03 18.94
C PHE A 172 -1.75 -1.47 19.42
N TYR A 173 -2.40 -0.70 18.57
CA TYR A 173 -3.74 -0.17 18.77
C TYR A 173 -4.67 -0.79 17.73
N ASP A 174 -5.59 -1.64 18.21
CA ASP A 174 -6.53 -2.34 17.33
C ASP A 174 -7.59 -1.38 16.81
N LEU A 175 -7.56 -1.13 15.51
CA LEU A 175 -8.47 -0.20 14.83
C LEU A 175 -9.94 -0.66 14.83
N ILE A 176 -10.27 -1.85 15.34
CA ILE A 176 -11.65 -2.29 15.53
C ILE A 176 -12.29 -1.61 16.75
N LYS A 177 -11.49 -1.14 17.71
CA LYS A 177 -11.98 -0.39 18.86
C LYS A 177 -12.58 0.96 18.44
N PRO A 178 -13.50 1.53 19.25
CA PRO A 178 -13.99 2.89 19.02
C PRO A 178 -12.85 3.89 18.93
N LEU A 179 -12.92 4.81 17.96
CA LEU A 179 -11.84 5.73 17.67
C LEU A 179 -11.53 6.69 18.81
N ASP A 180 -12.54 7.05 19.62
CA ASP A 180 -12.37 7.91 20.78
C ASP A 180 -11.54 7.22 21.87
N GLU A 181 -11.83 5.95 22.16
CA GLU A 181 -11.06 5.15 23.12
C GLU A 181 -9.61 4.94 22.64
N LEU A 182 -9.46 4.69 21.35
CA LEU A 182 -8.17 4.51 20.73
C LEU A 182 -7.35 5.80 20.79
N HIS A 183 -7.97 6.95 20.50
CA HIS A 183 -7.34 8.26 20.60
C HIS A 183 -6.85 8.56 22.03
N GLN A 184 -7.72 8.32 23.05
CA GLN A 184 -7.33 8.50 24.45
C GLN A 184 -6.17 7.58 24.86
N SER A 185 -6.17 6.32 24.42
CA SER A 185 -5.08 5.39 24.68
C SER A 185 -3.75 5.89 24.08
N ILE A 186 -3.80 6.40 22.85
CA ILE A 186 -2.63 6.95 22.15
C ILE A 186 -2.08 8.19 22.87
N LEU A 187 -2.95 9.09 23.32
CA LEU A 187 -2.56 10.30 24.07
C LEU A 187 -1.86 9.96 25.41
N ASN A 188 -2.29 8.88 26.08
CA ASN A 188 -1.72 8.47 27.36
C ASN A 188 -0.36 7.76 27.25
N ASP A 189 0.01 7.31 26.06
CA ASP A 189 1.17 6.43 25.88
C ASP A 189 2.49 7.15 25.55
N ASP A 190 2.51 8.48 25.44
CA ASP A 190 3.70 9.29 25.18
C ASP A 190 4.57 8.70 24.05
N LEU A 191 4.02 8.67 22.85
CA LEU A 191 4.65 8.06 21.68
C LEU A 191 5.68 8.99 21.03
N ASP A 192 6.81 8.43 20.58
CA ASP A 192 7.74 9.14 19.71
C ASP A 192 7.30 9.11 18.24
N MET A 193 6.64 8.03 17.84
CA MET A 193 6.23 7.82 16.46
C MET A 193 4.86 7.16 16.38
N LEU A 194 4.03 7.62 15.44
CA LEU A 194 2.75 7.02 15.15
C LEU A 194 2.67 6.55 13.71
N ILE A 195 2.34 5.28 13.50
CA ILE A 195 2.06 4.66 12.18
C ILE A 195 0.56 4.39 12.13
N CYS A 196 -0.15 5.06 11.22
CA CYS A 196 -1.60 5.12 11.26
C CYS A 196 -2.21 5.33 9.86
N PRO A 197 -3.40 4.80 9.55
CA PRO A 197 -4.10 5.14 8.30
C PRO A 197 -4.44 6.62 8.22
N PRO A 198 -4.38 7.25 7.02
CA PRO A 198 -4.67 8.67 6.85
C PRO A 198 -6.11 9.04 7.24
N SER A 199 -7.09 8.15 7.04
CA SER A 199 -8.46 8.37 7.47
C SER A 199 -8.61 8.53 8.99
N VAL A 200 -7.82 7.78 9.77
CA VAL A 200 -7.79 7.89 11.24
C VAL A 200 -7.06 9.16 11.67
N LEU A 201 -5.94 9.50 11.02
CA LEU A 201 -5.25 10.77 11.27
C LEU A 201 -6.15 11.97 10.97
N SER A 202 -6.91 11.94 9.86
CA SER A 202 -7.90 12.97 9.53
C SER A 202 -9.00 13.06 10.58
N TYR A 203 -9.47 11.92 11.12
CA TYR A 203 -10.42 11.90 12.23
C TYR A 203 -9.83 12.58 13.49
N PHE A 204 -8.58 12.33 13.83
CA PHE A 204 -7.92 13.00 14.96
C PHE A 204 -7.79 14.52 14.74
N VAL A 205 -7.59 14.97 13.51
CA VAL A 205 -7.64 16.41 13.17
C VAL A 205 -9.04 16.98 13.42
N ASP A 206 -10.09 16.28 12.99
CA ASP A 206 -11.48 16.72 13.21
C ASP A 206 -11.86 16.80 14.69
N MET A 207 -11.26 15.97 15.54
CA MET A 207 -11.38 16.03 17.01
C MET A 207 -10.49 17.12 17.64
N ASN A 208 -9.77 17.90 16.88
CA ASN A 208 -8.80 18.88 17.37
C ASN A 208 -7.75 18.26 18.32
N SER A 209 -7.22 17.09 17.95
CA SER A 209 -6.27 16.31 18.74
C SER A 209 -5.02 17.10 19.08
N GLN A 210 -4.61 17.04 20.34
CA GLN A 210 -3.36 17.64 20.84
C GLN A 210 -2.19 16.64 20.87
N LEU A 211 -2.29 15.56 20.07
CA LEU A 211 -1.24 14.54 19.96
C LEU A 211 0.08 15.17 19.50
N ARG A 212 1.15 14.83 20.21
CA ARG A 212 2.51 15.26 19.88
C ARG A 212 3.40 14.04 19.69
N VAL A 213 3.95 13.89 18.51
CA VAL A 213 4.92 12.85 18.18
C VAL A 213 6.03 13.45 17.33
N GLU A 214 7.23 12.88 17.38
CA GLU A 214 8.33 13.34 16.53
C GLU A 214 8.10 12.98 15.06
N ARG A 215 7.32 11.90 14.80
CA ARG A 215 7.13 11.38 13.45
C ARG A 215 5.77 10.72 13.28
N MET A 216 5.08 11.10 12.20
CA MET A 216 3.87 10.40 11.74
C MET A 216 4.12 9.72 10.40
N VAL A 217 3.59 8.50 10.26
CA VAL A 217 3.69 7.71 9.03
C VAL A 217 2.31 7.21 8.62
N SER A 218 1.89 7.60 7.45
CA SER A 218 0.67 7.11 6.81
C SER A 218 0.89 5.72 6.21
N VAL A 219 -0.06 4.81 6.43
CA VAL A 219 -0.03 3.43 5.91
C VAL A 219 -1.40 2.94 5.49
N ALA A 220 -1.42 1.83 4.77
CA ALA A 220 -2.59 0.99 4.52
C ALA A 220 -3.68 1.57 3.61
N GLU A 221 -3.79 2.85 3.44
CA GLU A 221 -4.78 3.55 2.62
C GLU A 221 -4.09 4.53 1.66
N VAL A 222 -4.79 4.95 0.61
CA VAL A 222 -4.29 6.01 -0.27
C VAL A 222 -4.22 7.31 0.52
N LEU A 223 -3.07 7.98 0.49
CA LEU A 223 -2.89 9.30 1.08
C LEU A 223 -3.11 10.36 0.00
N GLU A 224 -4.26 11.00 0.02
CA GLU A 224 -4.56 12.10 -0.89
C GLU A 224 -3.84 13.40 -0.48
N ALA A 225 -3.62 14.28 -1.45
CA ALA A 225 -2.94 15.56 -1.22
C ALA A 225 -3.71 16.45 -0.21
N THR A 226 -5.04 16.39 -0.24
CA THR A 226 -5.93 17.09 0.70
C THR A 226 -5.77 16.59 2.12
N ASP A 227 -5.73 15.25 2.32
CA ASP A 227 -5.50 14.64 3.63
C ASP A 227 -4.11 15.00 4.16
N ARG A 228 -3.08 14.89 3.31
CA ARG A 228 -1.71 15.27 3.67
C ARG A 228 -1.67 16.70 4.17
N LYS A 229 -2.21 17.63 3.40
CA LYS A 229 -2.24 19.06 3.75
C LYS A 229 -2.99 19.31 5.07
N LYS A 230 -4.15 18.68 5.26
CA LYS A 230 -4.97 18.78 6.46
C LYS A 230 -4.18 18.32 7.70
N ILE A 231 -3.59 17.12 7.62
CA ILE A 231 -2.85 16.50 8.71
C ILE A 231 -1.58 17.28 9.04
N GLU A 232 -0.76 17.62 8.03
CA GLU A 232 0.49 18.38 8.21
C GLU A 232 0.25 19.77 8.80
N SER A 233 -0.83 20.45 8.35
CA SER A 233 -1.19 21.79 8.87
C SER A 233 -1.63 21.73 10.33
N HIS A 234 -2.34 20.69 10.75
CA HIS A 234 -2.81 20.57 12.13
C HIS A 234 -1.70 20.19 13.11
N PHE A 235 -0.90 19.16 12.76
CA PHE A 235 0.15 18.66 13.66
C PHE A 235 1.49 19.38 13.54
N GLY A 236 1.69 20.20 12.52
CA GLY A 236 2.92 20.98 12.31
C GLY A 236 4.15 20.13 11.96
N ILE A 237 3.95 18.93 11.39
CA ILE A 237 5.01 17.99 11.03
C ILE A 237 4.87 17.48 9.60
N THR A 238 5.96 17.03 8.99
CA THR A 238 5.92 16.32 7.72
C THR A 238 5.30 14.95 7.90
N LEU A 239 4.23 14.65 7.14
CA LEU A 239 3.61 13.32 7.12
C LEU A 239 4.39 12.39 6.20
N HIS A 240 5.04 11.40 6.80
CA HIS A 240 5.70 10.34 6.05
C HIS A 240 4.70 9.28 5.56
N GLN A 241 5.12 8.44 4.62
CA GLN A 241 4.28 7.37 4.08
C GLN A 241 5.10 6.11 3.83
N PHE A 242 4.53 4.96 4.17
CA PHE A 242 4.93 3.67 3.65
C PHE A 242 3.90 3.19 2.63
N TYR A 243 4.36 2.87 1.45
CA TYR A 243 3.56 2.21 0.43
C TYR A 243 3.89 0.73 0.44
N SER A 244 3.00 -0.04 1.04
CA SER A 244 3.13 -1.48 1.26
C SER A 244 1.89 -2.23 0.83
N SER A 245 2.10 -3.44 0.36
CA SER A 245 1.07 -4.43 0.08
C SER A 245 1.46 -5.78 0.69
N THR A 246 0.59 -6.77 0.59
CA THR A 246 0.92 -8.17 0.97
C THR A 246 2.06 -8.75 0.13
N GLU A 247 2.26 -8.20 -1.05
CA GLU A 247 3.28 -8.60 -2.02
C GLU A 247 4.66 -8.00 -1.71
N GLY A 248 4.72 -6.87 -0.99
CA GLY A 248 6.01 -6.28 -0.61
C GLY A 248 5.93 -4.84 -0.11
N GLU A 249 7.09 -4.33 0.30
CA GLU A 249 7.30 -2.95 0.69
C GLU A 249 7.77 -2.14 -0.52
N ILE A 250 6.83 -1.49 -1.20
CA ILE A 250 7.06 -0.94 -2.52
C ILE A 250 7.74 0.43 -2.45
N GLY A 251 7.38 1.25 -1.45
CA GLY A 251 7.96 2.58 -1.31
C GLY A 251 7.97 3.11 0.12
N ALA A 252 8.85 4.09 0.35
CA ALA A 252 8.94 4.82 1.61
C ALA A 252 9.36 6.27 1.33
N THR A 253 8.82 7.21 2.10
CA THR A 253 9.18 8.61 1.96
C THR A 253 10.58 8.92 2.50
N CYS A 254 11.25 9.87 1.84
CA CYS A 254 12.48 10.49 2.34
C CYS A 254 12.16 11.59 3.37
N GLU A 255 13.19 12.31 3.83
CA GLU A 255 13.06 13.44 4.76
C GLU A 255 12.23 14.61 4.24
N TYR A 256 12.10 14.74 2.91
CA TYR A 256 11.23 15.74 2.26
C TYR A 256 9.78 15.27 2.06
N GLY A 257 9.39 14.11 2.62
CA GLY A 257 8.05 13.54 2.44
C GLY A 257 7.77 13.00 1.03
N LYS A 258 8.78 12.94 0.12
CA LYS A 258 8.63 12.39 -1.23
C LYS A 258 8.77 10.87 -1.20
N LEU A 259 7.84 10.18 -1.89
CA LEU A 259 7.75 8.72 -1.90
C LEU A 259 8.73 8.12 -2.91
N HIS A 260 9.75 7.41 -2.43
CA HIS A 260 10.71 6.69 -3.27
C HIS A 260 10.38 5.20 -3.34
N LEU A 261 10.56 4.58 -4.50
CA LEU A 261 10.52 3.13 -4.65
C LEU A 261 11.64 2.44 -3.86
N ASN A 262 11.33 1.30 -3.27
CA ASN A 262 12.30 0.53 -2.46
C ASN A 262 13.22 -0.34 -3.34
N GLU A 263 13.90 0.27 -4.30
CA GLU A 263 14.72 -0.38 -5.32
C GLU A 263 15.95 -1.13 -4.77
N GLY A 264 16.27 -0.96 -3.51
CA GLY A 264 17.28 -1.77 -2.82
C GLY A 264 16.85 -3.18 -2.43
N ILE A 265 15.56 -3.49 -2.57
CA ILE A 265 14.99 -4.81 -2.24
C ILE A 265 14.17 -5.40 -3.39
N MET A 266 13.75 -4.58 -4.33
CA MET A 266 12.95 -5.02 -5.47
C MET A 266 13.31 -4.27 -6.75
N VAL A 267 12.85 -4.82 -7.86
CA VAL A 267 12.78 -4.12 -9.16
C VAL A 267 11.34 -3.78 -9.42
N VAL A 268 11.08 -2.58 -9.90
CA VAL A 268 9.77 -2.16 -10.38
C VAL A 268 9.89 -1.87 -11.88
N GLN A 269 9.20 -2.65 -12.71
CA GLN A 269 9.03 -2.37 -14.13
C GLN A 269 7.69 -1.64 -14.32
N LYS A 270 7.60 -0.80 -15.32
CA LYS A 270 6.43 0.03 -15.61
C LYS A 270 5.66 -0.54 -16.80
N GLU A 271 4.39 -0.87 -16.58
CA GLU A 271 3.45 -1.08 -17.65
C GLU A 271 2.64 0.21 -17.81
N TRP A 272 3.01 1.01 -18.82
CA TRP A 272 2.43 2.33 -19.01
C TRP A 272 0.96 2.25 -19.41
N ILE A 273 0.13 3.00 -18.70
CA ILE A 273 -1.27 3.29 -19.05
C ILE A 273 -1.30 4.55 -19.93
N ASP A 274 -0.57 5.58 -19.51
CA ASP A 274 -0.43 6.86 -20.20
C ASP A 274 0.95 7.43 -19.87
N GLN A 275 1.88 7.31 -20.80
CA GLN A 275 3.28 7.70 -20.58
C GLN A 275 3.44 9.22 -20.45
N ASP A 276 2.63 10.00 -21.18
CA ASP A 276 2.71 11.47 -21.14
C ASP A 276 2.26 12.02 -19.79
N LYS A 277 1.33 11.31 -19.11
CA LYS A 277 0.88 11.64 -17.75
C LYS A 277 1.66 10.93 -16.64
N GLY A 278 2.63 10.10 -17.01
CA GLY A 278 3.40 9.32 -16.08
C GLY A 278 2.63 8.19 -15.37
N TRP A 279 1.49 7.71 -15.92
CA TRP A 279 0.61 6.72 -15.29
C TRP A 279 1.01 5.30 -15.68
N TYR A 280 1.20 4.43 -14.69
CA TYR A 280 1.60 3.05 -14.95
C TYR A 280 1.13 2.07 -13.88
N HIS A 281 1.03 0.79 -14.27
CA HIS A 281 0.95 -0.32 -13.34
C HIS A 281 2.35 -0.78 -12.98
N PRO A 282 2.67 -0.92 -11.68
CA PRO A 282 3.95 -1.48 -11.28
C PRO A 282 3.97 -3.00 -11.43
N ILE A 283 4.98 -3.51 -12.11
CA ILE A 283 5.31 -4.94 -12.17
C ILE A 283 6.51 -5.15 -11.27
N ILE A 284 6.32 -5.81 -10.13
CA ILE A 284 7.33 -5.94 -9.10
C ILE A 284 8.06 -7.29 -9.15
N THR A 285 9.35 -7.25 -8.83
CA THR A 285 10.18 -8.42 -8.56
C THR A 285 10.91 -8.19 -7.25
N ASP A 286 10.41 -8.78 -6.15
CA ASP A 286 11.05 -8.71 -4.83
C ASP A 286 12.07 -9.84 -4.70
N PHE A 287 13.35 -9.51 -4.82
CA PHE A 287 14.45 -10.48 -4.78
C PHE A 287 14.83 -10.93 -3.36
N ARG A 288 14.03 -10.58 -2.35
CA ARG A 288 14.18 -11.02 -0.94
C ARG A 288 13.10 -12.00 -0.50
N ARG A 289 11.95 -12.01 -1.16
CA ARG A 289 10.84 -12.92 -0.90
C ARG A 289 11.15 -14.31 -1.45
N LYS A 290 11.60 -15.23 -0.57
CA LYS A 290 11.96 -16.60 -0.96
C LYS A 290 10.83 -17.58 -0.74
N THR A 291 10.15 -17.51 0.41
CA THR A 291 9.10 -18.45 0.80
C THR A 291 7.94 -18.45 -0.18
N GLN A 292 7.42 -17.29 -0.51
CA GLN A 292 6.43 -17.03 -1.54
C GLN A 292 7.03 -16.01 -2.51
N PRO A 293 7.73 -16.43 -3.56
CA PRO A 293 8.41 -15.52 -4.46
C PRO A 293 7.43 -14.61 -5.21
N ILE A 294 7.81 -13.35 -5.33
CA ILE A 294 7.10 -12.32 -6.08
C ILE A 294 8.01 -11.89 -7.23
N ILE A 295 7.77 -12.42 -8.42
CA ILE A 295 8.61 -12.17 -9.61
C ILE A 295 7.73 -11.82 -10.79
N ARG A 296 7.99 -10.64 -11.37
CA ARG A 296 7.18 -10.05 -12.44
C ARG A 296 5.68 -10.06 -12.14
N TYR A 297 5.38 -9.73 -10.90
CA TYR A 297 4.01 -9.67 -10.39
C TYR A 297 3.42 -8.28 -10.64
N LYS A 298 2.34 -8.23 -11.41
CA LYS A 298 1.60 -6.99 -11.70
C LYS A 298 0.69 -6.67 -10.53
N LEU A 299 0.95 -5.52 -9.90
CA LEU A 299 0.00 -4.94 -8.95
C LEU A 299 -1.15 -4.29 -9.71
N ASN A 300 -2.32 -4.27 -9.09
CA ASN A 300 -3.47 -3.55 -9.64
C ASN A 300 -3.54 -2.07 -9.22
N ASP A 301 -2.49 -1.58 -8.59
CA ASP A 301 -2.36 -0.15 -8.26
C ASP A 301 -1.95 0.64 -9.52
N ILE A 302 -2.36 1.91 -9.56
CA ILE A 302 -1.94 2.89 -10.56
C ILE A 302 -1.05 3.90 -9.87
N LEU A 303 0.18 4.01 -10.35
CA LEU A 303 1.18 4.96 -9.85
C LEU A 303 1.39 6.09 -10.84
N VAL A 304 1.73 7.26 -10.30
CA VAL A 304 2.15 8.42 -11.08
C VAL A 304 3.65 8.61 -10.87
N ALA A 305 4.43 8.53 -11.95
CA ALA A 305 5.85 8.82 -11.91
C ALA A 305 6.06 10.32 -11.62
N ALA A 306 7.04 10.65 -10.79
CA ALA A 306 7.41 12.05 -10.61
C ALA A 306 8.16 12.56 -11.84
N GLU A 307 7.87 13.80 -12.23
CA GLU A 307 8.56 14.46 -13.35
C GLU A 307 9.95 14.94 -12.92
N GLU A 308 10.08 15.44 -11.70
CA GLU A 308 11.30 16.05 -11.19
C GLU A 308 12.04 15.15 -10.18
N PRO A 309 13.37 15.18 -10.16
CA PRO A 309 14.15 14.46 -9.16
C PRO A 309 13.92 15.03 -7.75
N CYS A 310 14.06 14.17 -6.75
CA CYS A 310 13.89 14.59 -5.37
C CYS A 310 15.09 15.42 -4.87
N PRO A 311 14.86 16.55 -4.16
CA PRO A 311 15.93 17.33 -3.56
C PRO A 311 16.76 16.57 -2.51
N CYS A 312 16.30 15.41 -2.03
CA CYS A 312 17.10 14.57 -1.12
C CYS A 312 18.36 13.99 -1.76
N GLY A 313 18.47 13.99 -3.10
CA GLY A 313 19.61 13.48 -3.84
C GLY A 313 19.72 11.94 -3.89
N ASP A 314 18.70 11.21 -3.44
CA ASP A 314 18.64 9.75 -3.58
C ASP A 314 18.33 9.38 -5.03
N ALA A 315 19.15 8.50 -5.62
CA ALA A 315 18.98 8.07 -7.00
C ALA A 315 17.81 7.10 -7.23
N ARG A 316 17.08 6.68 -6.20
CA ARG A 316 15.88 5.84 -6.34
C ARG A 316 14.77 6.63 -7.04
N GLU A 317 13.94 5.92 -7.81
CA GLU A 317 12.78 6.52 -8.44
C GLU A 317 11.79 7.09 -7.42
N VAL A 318 11.22 8.24 -7.79
CA VAL A 318 10.18 8.93 -7.02
C VAL A 318 8.83 8.65 -7.65
N ILE A 319 7.86 8.37 -6.79
CA ILE A 319 6.44 8.32 -7.15
C ILE A 319 5.82 9.64 -6.68
N ASP A 320 5.13 10.34 -7.56
CA ASP A 320 4.38 11.54 -7.19
C ASP A 320 3.19 11.15 -6.31
N SER A 321 2.41 10.17 -6.75
CA SER A 321 1.23 9.70 -6.02
C SER A 321 0.87 8.24 -6.35
N VAL A 322 0.12 7.62 -5.43
CA VAL A 322 -0.64 6.39 -5.66
C VAL A 322 -2.07 6.82 -5.97
N MET A 323 -2.49 6.67 -7.22
CA MET A 323 -3.77 7.16 -7.71
C MET A 323 -4.97 6.33 -7.23
N GLY A 324 -4.74 5.06 -6.91
CA GLY A 324 -5.75 4.07 -6.55
C GLY A 324 -5.51 2.75 -7.27
N ARG A 325 -6.56 1.96 -7.44
CA ARG A 325 -6.49 0.64 -8.09
C ARG A 325 -7.19 0.64 -9.43
N SER A 326 -6.76 -0.24 -10.32
CA SER A 326 -7.46 -0.47 -11.60
C SER A 326 -8.90 -0.96 -11.39
N ASP A 327 -9.12 -1.76 -10.33
CA ASP A 327 -10.46 -2.23 -9.97
C ASP A 327 -11.39 -1.07 -9.55
N ASP A 328 -10.82 0.08 -9.20
CA ASP A 328 -11.53 1.28 -8.78
C ASP A 328 -11.81 2.25 -9.94
N MET A 329 -11.30 1.97 -11.16
CA MET A 329 -11.65 2.77 -12.35
C MET A 329 -13.13 2.69 -12.63
N PHE A 330 -13.76 3.82 -12.97
CA PHE A 330 -15.14 3.83 -13.43
C PHE A 330 -15.21 3.42 -14.91
N HIS A 331 -16.21 2.62 -15.23
CA HIS A 331 -16.55 2.19 -16.59
C HIS A 331 -17.76 2.99 -17.06
N LEU A 332 -17.54 4.10 -17.73
CA LEU A 332 -18.62 4.99 -18.16
C LEU A 332 -18.90 4.83 -19.65
N THR A 333 -20.18 4.93 -20.04
CA THR A 333 -20.60 4.77 -21.43
C THR A 333 -20.29 6.04 -22.22
N LYS A 334 -19.66 5.90 -23.40
CA LYS A 334 -19.46 7.01 -24.35
C LYS A 334 -20.66 7.19 -25.25
N HIS A 335 -20.72 8.36 -25.93
CA HIS A 335 -21.79 8.65 -26.90
C HIS A 335 -21.85 7.68 -28.08
N ASP A 336 -20.72 7.02 -28.40
CA ASP A 336 -20.65 5.99 -29.46
C ASP A 336 -21.04 4.58 -28.96
N GLY A 337 -21.43 4.44 -27.68
CA GLY A 337 -21.81 3.18 -27.05
C GLY A 337 -20.61 2.36 -26.51
N THR A 338 -19.36 2.79 -26.73
CA THR A 338 -18.20 2.16 -26.16
C THR A 338 -18.01 2.55 -24.67
N THR A 339 -17.15 1.84 -23.96
CA THR A 339 -16.84 2.13 -22.56
C THR A 339 -15.54 2.94 -22.45
N GLU A 340 -15.59 4.04 -21.71
CA GLU A 340 -14.40 4.78 -21.26
C GLU A 340 -14.00 4.34 -19.86
N LEU A 341 -12.73 4.03 -19.66
CA LEU A 341 -12.13 3.75 -18.36
C LEU A 341 -11.65 5.04 -17.73
N VAL A 342 -12.31 5.47 -16.65
CA VAL A 342 -11.99 6.71 -15.96
C VAL A 342 -11.24 6.41 -14.68
N VAL A 343 -9.99 6.87 -14.62
CA VAL A 343 -9.12 6.66 -13.44
C VAL A 343 -9.63 7.43 -12.22
N PRO A 344 -9.38 6.92 -11.00
CA PRO A 344 -9.89 7.51 -9.76
C PRO A 344 -9.56 9.00 -9.58
N ASP A 345 -8.37 9.45 -9.99
CA ASP A 345 -7.99 10.87 -9.87
C ASP A 345 -8.88 11.82 -10.66
N LEU A 346 -9.36 11.42 -11.83
CA LEU A 346 -10.28 12.27 -12.61
C LEU A 346 -11.65 12.37 -11.95
N ILE A 347 -12.14 11.29 -11.34
CA ILE A 347 -13.38 11.29 -10.55
C ILE A 347 -13.22 12.18 -9.32
N ARG A 348 -12.10 12.06 -8.61
CA ARG A 348 -11.77 12.91 -7.48
C ARG A 348 -11.81 14.39 -7.85
N ARG A 349 -11.16 14.77 -8.96
CA ARG A 349 -11.13 16.16 -9.42
C ARG A 349 -12.51 16.69 -9.75
N ALA A 350 -13.35 15.86 -10.39
CA ALA A 350 -14.73 16.23 -10.70
C ALA A 350 -15.53 16.49 -9.41
N ILE A 351 -15.37 15.62 -8.37
CA ILE A 351 -16.05 15.80 -7.08
C ILE A 351 -15.56 17.07 -6.37
N MET A 352 -14.25 17.29 -6.30
CA MET A 352 -13.69 18.47 -5.62
C MET A 352 -14.04 19.80 -6.28
N GLN A 353 -14.53 19.78 -7.53
CA GLN A 353 -15.07 20.96 -8.22
C GLN A 353 -16.56 21.18 -7.94
N MET A 354 -17.25 20.23 -7.27
CA MET A 354 -18.66 20.40 -6.93
C MET A 354 -18.88 21.48 -5.87
N SER A 355 -18.00 21.58 -4.89
CA SER A 355 -17.99 22.63 -3.86
C SER A 355 -16.64 22.73 -3.17
N ASN A 356 -16.23 23.94 -2.80
CA ASN A 356 -15.04 24.18 -1.97
C ASN A 356 -15.24 23.77 -0.50
N GLU A 357 -16.47 23.45 -0.08
CA GLU A 357 -16.82 23.01 1.26
C GLU A 357 -16.57 21.52 1.48
N ILE A 358 -16.38 20.74 0.40
CA ILE A 358 -16.16 19.30 0.50
C ILE A 358 -14.86 19.00 1.24
N THR A 359 -14.97 18.35 2.41
CA THR A 359 -13.83 17.95 3.25
C THR A 359 -13.49 16.48 3.12
N ASP A 360 -14.46 15.63 2.76
CA ASP A 360 -14.27 14.20 2.46
C ASP A 360 -15.40 13.69 1.55
N TYR A 361 -15.18 12.55 0.88
CA TYR A 361 -16.14 11.99 -0.06
C TYR A 361 -15.97 10.49 -0.24
N ILE A 362 -17.02 9.84 -0.77
CA ILE A 362 -16.94 8.50 -1.36
C ILE A 362 -17.73 8.54 -2.68
N ALA A 363 -17.17 7.98 -3.73
CA ALA A 363 -17.84 7.82 -5.02
C ALA A 363 -17.95 6.33 -5.36
N ILE A 364 -19.16 5.87 -5.60
CA ILE A 364 -19.48 4.48 -5.86
C ILE A 364 -20.15 4.39 -7.22
N GLN A 365 -19.50 3.74 -8.16
CA GLN A 365 -20.18 3.45 -9.42
C GLN A 365 -21.10 2.23 -9.22
N LYS A 366 -22.41 2.46 -9.28
CA LYS A 366 -23.47 1.45 -9.07
C LYS A 366 -23.83 0.70 -10.36
N SER A 367 -23.65 1.35 -11.52
CA SER A 367 -23.77 0.78 -12.86
C SER A 367 -22.99 1.62 -13.87
N VAL A 368 -22.94 1.20 -15.12
CA VAL A 368 -22.24 1.95 -16.20
C VAL A 368 -22.76 3.39 -16.39
N ASN A 369 -23.97 3.69 -15.95
CA ASN A 369 -24.61 5.00 -16.10
C ASN A 369 -25.08 5.59 -14.76
N HIS A 370 -24.64 5.05 -13.61
CA HIS A 370 -25.09 5.52 -12.30
C HIS A 370 -23.95 5.59 -11.31
N VAL A 371 -23.79 6.74 -10.67
CA VAL A 371 -22.78 7.03 -9.66
C VAL A 371 -23.45 7.58 -8.40
N GLU A 372 -23.17 6.98 -7.26
CA GLU A 372 -23.52 7.50 -5.93
C GLU A 372 -22.32 8.26 -5.38
N ILE A 373 -22.53 9.47 -4.88
CA ILE A 373 -21.49 10.29 -4.22
C ILE A 373 -21.93 10.61 -2.81
N GLN A 374 -21.14 10.20 -1.84
CA GLN A 374 -21.34 10.57 -0.44
C GLN A 374 -20.39 11.72 -0.10
N LEU A 375 -20.89 12.79 0.48
CA LEU A 375 -20.14 14.02 0.76
C LEU A 375 -20.11 14.36 2.24
N LYS A 376 -19.01 14.96 2.68
CA LYS A 376 -18.84 15.57 4.00
C LYS A 376 -18.38 17.02 3.83
N PRO A 377 -19.05 18.00 4.48
CA PRO A 377 -20.28 17.86 5.30
C PRO A 377 -21.49 17.47 4.43
N ASP A 378 -22.56 16.98 5.09
CA ASP A 378 -23.78 16.52 4.42
C ASP A 378 -24.78 17.64 4.12
N ASN A 379 -24.53 18.85 4.63
CA ASN A 379 -25.41 20.02 4.53
C ASN A 379 -24.86 21.10 3.55
N ILE A 380 -24.15 20.70 2.49
CA ILE A 380 -23.66 21.64 1.49
C ILE A 380 -24.85 22.24 0.73
N GLU A 381 -25.01 23.56 0.83
CA GLU A 381 -26.19 24.27 0.29
C GLU A 381 -26.26 24.28 -1.23
N SER A 382 -25.11 24.33 -1.92
CA SER A 382 -25.09 24.31 -3.37
C SER A 382 -23.97 23.41 -3.92
N LEU A 383 -24.33 22.53 -4.83
CA LEU A 383 -23.42 21.65 -5.53
C LEU A 383 -23.42 21.99 -7.02
N SER A 384 -22.25 22.21 -7.59
CA SER A 384 -22.05 22.40 -9.02
C SER A 384 -21.67 21.10 -9.70
N MET A 385 -22.33 20.75 -10.78
CA MET A 385 -21.98 19.56 -11.58
C MET A 385 -20.89 19.83 -12.61
N ILE A 386 -20.37 21.06 -12.69
CA ILE A 386 -19.41 21.50 -13.71
C ILE A 386 -18.17 20.57 -13.82
N GLY A 387 -17.71 19.99 -12.71
CA GLY A 387 -16.58 19.07 -12.70
C GLY A 387 -16.89 17.78 -13.46
N PHE A 388 -18.07 17.20 -13.25
CA PHE A 388 -18.53 16.02 -13.98
C PHE A 388 -18.88 16.35 -15.44
N ASP A 389 -19.50 17.49 -15.69
CA ASP A 389 -19.84 17.92 -17.06
C ASP A 389 -18.56 18.09 -17.90
N ASN A 390 -17.54 18.75 -17.35
CA ASN A 390 -16.23 18.90 -18.00
C ASN A 390 -15.55 17.54 -18.24
N LEU A 391 -15.60 16.64 -17.27
CA LEU A 391 -15.06 15.29 -17.41
C LEU A 391 -15.76 14.53 -18.54
N CYS A 392 -17.10 14.53 -18.54
CA CYS A 392 -17.91 13.85 -19.55
C CYS A 392 -17.65 14.43 -20.94
N GLN A 393 -17.65 15.75 -21.08
CA GLN A 393 -17.38 16.44 -22.36
C GLN A 393 -15.98 16.11 -22.88
N SER A 394 -14.95 16.22 -22.04
CA SER A 394 -13.55 15.99 -22.43
C SER A 394 -13.26 14.55 -22.89
N LYS A 395 -14.06 13.61 -22.42
CA LYS A 395 -13.91 12.18 -22.70
C LYS A 395 -14.97 11.60 -23.67
N GLY A 396 -15.95 12.40 -24.09
CA GLY A 396 -17.06 11.96 -24.92
C GLY A 396 -18.00 10.97 -24.20
N ILE A 397 -18.12 11.09 -22.89
CA ILE A 397 -18.91 10.23 -22.01
C ILE A 397 -20.35 10.77 -21.94
N GLN A 398 -21.34 9.88 -21.95
CA GLN A 398 -22.72 10.20 -21.59
C GLN A 398 -22.77 10.54 -20.10
N SER A 399 -23.38 11.66 -19.73
CA SER A 399 -23.49 12.05 -18.32
C SER A 399 -24.23 10.96 -17.52
N PRO A 400 -23.57 10.35 -16.52
CA PRO A 400 -24.24 9.36 -15.68
C PRO A 400 -25.25 10.04 -14.76
N GLN A 401 -26.24 9.27 -14.29
CA GLN A 401 -27.05 9.69 -13.15
C GLN A 401 -26.15 9.81 -11.92
N ILE A 402 -26.24 10.93 -11.19
CA ILE A 402 -25.47 11.16 -9.97
C ILE A 402 -26.43 11.36 -8.81
N ASP A 403 -26.34 10.47 -7.81
CA ASP A 403 -27.06 10.58 -6.55
C ASP A 403 -26.09 11.04 -5.46
N VAL A 404 -26.42 12.15 -4.82
CA VAL A 404 -25.63 12.66 -3.68
C VAL A 404 -26.27 12.23 -2.37
N LYS A 405 -25.46 11.72 -1.43
CA LYS A 405 -25.88 11.23 -0.11
C LYS A 405 -24.95 11.73 0.99
N PRO A 406 -25.41 11.67 2.27
CA PRO A 406 -24.54 11.90 3.41
C PRO A 406 -23.37 10.91 3.48
N TYR A 407 -22.22 11.37 3.96
CA TYR A 407 -21.03 10.54 4.16
C TYR A 407 -21.22 9.57 5.32
N THR A 408 -20.96 8.28 5.11
CA THR A 408 -21.25 7.22 6.08
C THR A 408 -20.02 6.44 6.56
N HIS A 409 -18.84 6.67 6.00
CA HIS A 409 -17.66 5.89 6.37
C HIS A 409 -17.18 6.19 7.78
N ILE A 410 -16.88 5.10 8.52
CA ILE A 410 -16.23 5.12 9.83
C ILE A 410 -14.90 4.38 9.69
N PRO A 411 -13.74 5.03 9.93
CA PRO A 411 -12.41 4.45 9.71
C PRO A 411 -12.14 3.13 10.44
N SER A 412 -12.79 2.91 11.60
CA SER A 412 -12.63 1.70 12.40
C SER A 412 -13.26 0.45 11.76
N THR A 413 -14.34 0.60 10.98
CA THR A 413 -15.14 -0.53 10.48
C THR A 413 -14.54 -1.14 9.22
N THR A 414 -14.19 -0.31 8.26
CA THR A 414 -13.66 -0.75 6.97
C THR A 414 -12.49 0.14 6.53
N LYS A 415 -11.67 -0.38 5.63
CA LYS A 415 -10.62 0.41 4.98
C LYS A 415 -11.28 1.45 4.07
N LEU A 416 -10.88 2.70 4.16
CA LEU A 416 -11.40 3.75 3.29
C LEU A 416 -11.05 3.46 1.82
N ARG A 417 -12.06 3.37 1.01
CA ARG A 417 -11.99 3.37 -0.46
C ARG A 417 -12.87 4.53 -0.93
N ARG A 418 -12.24 5.62 -1.32
CA ARG A 418 -12.98 6.81 -1.73
C ARG A 418 -13.65 6.65 -3.08
N ILE A 419 -13.08 5.84 -3.96
CA ILE A 419 -13.60 5.65 -5.31
C ILE A 419 -13.58 4.15 -5.60
N TYR A 420 -14.73 3.57 -5.99
CA TYR A 420 -14.79 2.16 -6.36
C TYR A 420 -16.06 1.81 -7.14
N ARG A 421 -16.02 0.68 -7.84
CA ARG A 421 -17.20 0.08 -8.49
C ARG A 421 -17.84 -0.96 -7.59
N ASP A 422 -19.17 -0.98 -7.57
CA ASP A 422 -20.00 -1.94 -6.82
C ASP A 422 -20.59 -3.03 -7.74
N PHE A 423 -20.06 -3.16 -8.97
CA PHE A 423 -20.41 -4.20 -9.93
C PHE A 423 -19.14 -4.68 -10.66
N LYS A 424 -19.25 -5.86 -11.31
CA LYS A 424 -18.15 -6.49 -12.06
C LYS A 424 -18.12 -6.06 -13.51
#